data_03976ed66701a4426c6a559cb18df667
#
_entry.id   03976ed66701a4426c6a559cb18df667
#
_cell.length_a   1.000
_cell.length_b   1.000
_cell.length_c   1.000
_cell.angle_alpha   90.00
_cell.angle_beta   90.00
_cell.angle_gamma   90.00
#
_symmetry.space_group_name_H-M   'P 1'
#
loop_
_entity.id
_entity.type
_entity.pdbx_description
1 polymer ?
#
loop_
_entity_poly.entity_id
_entity_poly.type
_entity_poly.pdbx_seq_one_letter_code
_entity_poly.pdbx_strand_id
1 'polypeptide(L)'
;RHAIASALPPPPLAAALRARPRARSPPPRTASPQGKTHVMKLLDRRDVLPLRDFVCIDLDRIREALPEHPQYVAADPERAGLLTQAEAGTIGEVATEEAFRRGRHVWIDSTLRDGGWWSREIARIRATYPRYKLAILLVEASWPRVLHRSRRRSEATGRGIPEPILRSVFEQARAPPPL
;
A
#
# COMPACT_ATOMS: atom_id res chain seq x y z
N ARG A 1 8.91 2.01 10.23
CA ARG A 1 7.51 2.44 10.22
C ARG A 1 7.02 2.42 8.79
N HIS A 2 5.96 1.69 8.52
CA HIS A 2 5.21 1.76 7.27
C HIS A 2 3.78 2.05 7.63
N ALA A 3 3.20 3.02 6.96
CA ALA A 3 1.85 3.45 7.22
C ALA A 3 0.92 2.99 6.10
N ILE A 4 -0.31 2.73 6.48
CA ILE A 4 -1.42 2.51 5.58
C ILE A 4 -2.37 3.67 5.84
N ALA A 5 -2.60 4.49 4.82
CA ALA A 5 -3.65 5.50 4.89
C ALA A 5 -4.98 4.83 4.52
N SER A 6 -5.97 4.97 5.36
CA SER A 6 -7.33 4.49 5.10
C SER A 6 -8.30 5.65 5.19
N ALA A 7 -9.14 5.80 4.21
CA ALA A 7 -10.22 6.77 4.19
C ALA A 7 -11.56 6.04 4.25
N LEU A 8 -12.35 6.33 5.27
CA LEU A 8 -13.67 5.74 5.50
C LEU A 8 -14.74 6.79 5.17
N PRO A 9 -15.63 6.56 4.21
CA PRO A 9 -16.82 7.37 4.05
C PRO A 9 -17.77 7.13 5.25
N PRO A 10 -18.68 8.04 5.54
CA PRO A 10 -19.75 7.78 6.50
C PRO A 10 -20.58 6.59 6.01
N PRO A 11 -21.18 5.79 6.94
CA PRO A 11 -22.02 4.67 6.55
C PRO A 11 -23.11 5.17 5.60
N PRO A 12 -23.33 4.52 4.46
CA PRO A 12 -24.45 4.86 3.57
C PRO A 12 -25.75 4.66 4.34
N LEU A 13 -26.64 5.63 4.26
CA LEU A 13 -28.05 5.38 4.56
C LEU A 13 -28.47 4.16 3.71
N ALA A 14 -28.97 3.15 4.38
CA ALA A 14 -29.23 1.83 3.89
C ALA A 14 -29.85 1.82 2.48
N ALA A 15 -29.08 1.35 1.51
CA ALA A 15 -29.57 0.74 0.31
C ALA A 15 -28.81 -0.58 0.16
N ALA A 16 -29.47 -1.67 0.46
CA ALA A 16 -28.95 -3.02 0.31
C ALA A 16 -28.75 -3.31 -1.19
N LEU A 17 -27.62 -2.91 -1.72
CA LEU A 17 -27.11 -3.45 -2.96
C LEU A 17 -26.43 -4.78 -2.62
N ARG A 18 -27.17 -5.87 -2.87
CA ARG A 18 -26.63 -7.24 -2.88
C ARG A 18 -25.41 -7.26 -3.80
N ALA A 19 -24.22 -7.21 -3.21
CA ALA A 19 -22.98 -7.40 -3.93
C ALA A 19 -22.95 -8.84 -4.46
N ARG A 20 -22.92 -9.00 -5.79
CA ARG A 20 -22.54 -10.27 -6.41
C ARG A 20 -21.18 -10.68 -5.88
N PRO A 21 -20.95 -11.98 -5.56
CA PRO A 21 -19.65 -12.44 -5.13
C PRO A 21 -18.64 -12.20 -6.26
N ARG A 22 -17.77 -11.20 -6.07
CA ARG A 22 -16.63 -11.03 -6.96
C ARG A 22 -15.63 -12.15 -6.68
N ALA A 23 -15.11 -12.73 -7.76
CA ALA A 23 -14.04 -13.71 -7.70
C ALA A 23 -12.95 -13.23 -6.74
N ARG A 24 -12.54 -14.10 -5.82
CA ARG A 24 -11.45 -13.83 -4.87
C ARG A 24 -10.19 -13.52 -5.66
N SER A 25 -9.71 -12.28 -5.57
CA SER A 25 -8.38 -11.95 -6.06
C SER A 25 -7.36 -12.83 -5.33
N PRO A 26 -6.37 -13.42 -6.01
CA PRO A 26 -5.36 -14.21 -5.34
C PRO A 26 -4.63 -13.36 -4.30
N PRO A 27 -4.21 -13.94 -3.16
CA PRO A 27 -3.52 -13.20 -2.12
C PRO A 27 -2.22 -12.60 -2.68
N PRO A 28 -1.84 -11.38 -2.26
CA PRO A 28 -0.64 -10.72 -2.75
C PRO A 28 0.59 -11.57 -2.45
N ARG A 29 1.36 -11.89 -3.49
CA ARG A 29 2.60 -12.68 -3.39
C ARG A 29 3.79 -11.89 -2.84
N THR A 30 3.69 -10.57 -2.76
CA THR A 30 4.75 -9.69 -2.27
C THR A 30 4.45 -9.21 -0.86
N ALA A 31 4.85 -9.99 0.14
CA ALA A 31 4.78 -9.53 1.53
C ALA A 31 5.92 -8.54 1.80
N SER A 32 5.60 -7.31 2.20
CA SER A 32 6.58 -6.35 2.71
C SER A 32 7.39 -6.97 3.87
N PRO A 33 8.72 -6.77 3.94
CA PRO A 33 9.54 -7.30 5.03
C PRO A 33 9.07 -6.90 6.44
N GLN A 34 8.36 -5.78 6.56
CA GLN A 34 7.84 -5.28 7.83
C GLN A 34 6.57 -5.98 8.29
N GLY A 35 5.91 -6.74 7.42
CA GLY A 35 4.73 -7.53 7.78
C GLY A 35 3.40 -6.80 7.72
N LYS A 36 3.28 -5.70 6.99
CA LYS A 36 2.02 -4.96 6.75
C LYS A 36 0.89 -5.90 6.31
N THR A 37 1.15 -6.67 5.26
CA THR A 37 0.17 -7.62 4.71
C THR A 37 -0.31 -8.64 5.75
N HIS A 38 0.56 -9.07 6.68
CA HIS A 38 0.19 -10.00 7.74
C HIS A 38 -0.77 -9.35 8.74
N VAL A 39 -0.46 -8.12 9.17
CA VAL A 39 -1.31 -7.35 10.09
C VAL A 39 -2.67 -7.07 9.45
N MET A 40 -2.69 -6.65 8.18
CA MET A 40 -3.93 -6.38 7.47
C MET A 40 -4.81 -7.62 7.35
N LYS A 41 -4.24 -8.77 6.97
CA LYS A 41 -4.97 -10.04 6.94
C LYS A 41 -5.47 -10.48 8.32
N LEU A 42 -4.76 -10.14 9.39
CA LEU A 42 -5.21 -10.42 10.75
C LEU A 42 -6.43 -9.57 11.11
N LEU A 43 -6.39 -8.27 10.80
CA LEU A 43 -7.50 -7.34 11.03
C LEU A 43 -8.75 -7.73 10.23
N ASP A 44 -8.58 -8.14 8.97
CA ASP A 44 -9.65 -8.65 8.11
C ASP A 44 -10.28 -9.93 8.68
N ARG A 45 -9.46 -10.91 9.06
CA ARG A 45 -9.96 -12.16 9.67
C ARG A 45 -10.68 -11.96 11.00
N ARG A 46 -10.34 -10.90 11.74
CA ARG A 46 -10.99 -10.54 13.00
C ARG A 46 -12.18 -9.59 12.82
N ASP A 47 -12.55 -9.32 11.58
CA ASP A 47 -13.62 -8.39 11.20
C ASP A 47 -13.48 -6.97 11.80
N VAL A 48 -12.25 -6.61 12.17
CA VAL A 48 -11.91 -5.26 12.65
C VAL A 48 -11.80 -4.29 11.47
N LEU A 49 -11.30 -4.77 10.35
CA LEU A 49 -11.17 -4.00 9.10
C LEU A 49 -11.57 -4.91 7.92
N PRO A 50 -12.80 -4.82 7.43
CA PRO A 50 -13.28 -5.69 6.35
C PRO A 50 -12.66 -5.28 5.01
N LEU A 51 -11.46 -5.78 4.71
CA LEU A 51 -10.67 -5.39 3.53
C LEU A 51 -11.39 -5.66 2.21
N ARG A 52 -12.34 -6.58 2.19
CA ARG A 52 -13.19 -6.86 1.02
C ARG A 52 -14.01 -5.65 0.55
N ASP A 53 -14.25 -4.68 1.46
CA ASP A 53 -15.05 -3.49 1.18
C ASP A 53 -14.19 -2.30 0.77
N PHE A 54 -12.86 -2.47 0.81
CA PHE A 54 -11.89 -1.44 0.46
C PHE A 54 -11.36 -1.58 -0.97
N VAL A 55 -11.19 -0.45 -1.64
CA VAL A 55 -10.34 -0.37 -2.84
C VAL A 55 -8.89 -0.31 -2.35
N CYS A 56 -8.11 -1.32 -2.71
CA CYS A 56 -6.70 -1.40 -2.35
C CYS A 56 -5.84 -0.76 -3.44
N ILE A 57 -5.13 0.29 -3.08
CA ILE A 57 -4.13 0.97 -3.93
C ILE A 57 -2.75 0.51 -3.46
N ASP A 58 -2.16 -0.38 -4.22
CA ASP A 58 -0.84 -0.97 -3.98
C ASP A 58 0.00 -0.77 -5.25
N LEU A 59 0.97 0.13 -5.19
CA LEU A 59 1.80 0.49 -6.35
C LEU A 59 2.63 -0.69 -6.85
N ASP A 60 3.02 -1.62 -5.99
CA ASP A 60 3.75 -2.82 -6.42
C ASP A 60 2.86 -3.72 -7.27
N ARG A 61 1.58 -3.87 -6.89
CA ARG A 61 0.60 -4.62 -7.69
C ARG A 61 0.24 -3.92 -9.00
N ILE A 62 0.10 -2.60 -8.97
CA ILE A 62 -0.14 -1.81 -10.18
C ILE A 62 1.05 -2.01 -11.14
N ARG A 63 2.27 -1.90 -10.64
CA ARG A 63 3.50 -2.11 -11.41
C ARG A 63 3.57 -3.50 -12.03
N GLU A 64 3.29 -4.55 -11.26
CA GLU A 64 3.26 -5.93 -11.74
C GLU A 64 2.19 -6.16 -12.84
N ALA A 65 1.16 -5.33 -12.89
CA ALA A 65 0.10 -5.39 -13.90
C ALA A 65 0.42 -4.59 -15.18
N LEU A 66 1.49 -3.78 -15.20
CA LEU A 66 1.91 -3.07 -16.41
C LEU A 66 2.39 -4.07 -17.46
N PRO A 67 1.94 -3.98 -18.72
CA PRO A 67 2.34 -4.91 -19.79
C PRO A 67 3.86 -4.96 -20.00
N GLU A 68 4.54 -3.82 -19.80
CA GLU A 68 5.97 -3.65 -20.00
C GLU A 68 6.82 -4.09 -18.81
N HIS A 69 6.23 -4.29 -17.64
CA HIS A 69 6.96 -4.61 -16.40
C HIS A 69 7.90 -5.84 -16.54
N PRO A 70 7.51 -6.94 -17.22
CA PRO A 70 8.43 -8.06 -17.42
C PRO A 70 9.70 -7.68 -18.18
N GLN A 71 9.62 -6.75 -19.12
CA GLN A 71 10.76 -6.28 -19.92
C GLN A 71 11.73 -5.48 -19.04
N TYR A 72 11.22 -4.60 -18.19
CA TYR A 72 12.05 -3.86 -17.23
C TYR A 72 12.75 -4.80 -16.23
N VAL A 73 12.03 -5.81 -15.74
CA VAL A 73 12.62 -6.81 -14.83
C VAL A 73 13.69 -7.66 -15.52
N ALA A 74 13.50 -8.01 -16.79
CA ALA A 74 14.48 -8.77 -17.55
C ALA A 74 15.74 -7.95 -17.89
N ALA A 75 15.57 -6.64 -18.16
CA ALA A 75 16.68 -5.75 -18.48
C ALA A 75 17.48 -5.33 -17.25
N ASP A 76 16.82 -4.95 -16.17
CA ASP A 76 17.45 -4.49 -14.92
C ASP A 76 16.50 -4.70 -13.72
N PRO A 77 16.57 -5.87 -13.05
CA PRO A 77 15.68 -6.20 -11.93
C PRO A 77 15.77 -5.20 -10.76
N GLU A 78 16.95 -4.58 -10.54
CA GLU A 78 17.18 -3.66 -9.42
C GLU A 78 16.54 -2.29 -9.70
N ARG A 79 16.50 -1.86 -10.95
CA ARG A 79 15.97 -0.56 -11.36
C ARG A 79 14.54 -0.62 -11.89
N ALA A 80 14.00 -1.79 -12.19
CA ALA A 80 12.64 -1.96 -12.72
C ALA A 80 11.59 -1.21 -11.89
N GLY A 81 11.69 -1.25 -10.55
CA GLY A 81 10.83 -0.52 -9.65
C GLY A 81 10.93 1.01 -9.77
N LEU A 82 12.12 1.54 -10.03
CA LEU A 82 12.35 2.96 -10.22
C LEU A 82 11.83 3.42 -11.59
N LEU A 83 12.12 2.66 -12.64
CA LEU A 83 11.74 2.98 -14.02
C LEU A 83 10.22 3.01 -14.24
N THR A 84 9.48 2.20 -13.50
CA THR A 84 8.01 2.13 -13.57
C THR A 84 7.30 2.96 -12.48
N GLN A 85 8.05 3.71 -11.66
CA GLN A 85 7.48 4.42 -10.50
C GLN A 85 6.50 5.53 -10.91
N ALA A 86 6.82 6.32 -11.92
CA ALA A 86 5.99 7.44 -12.36
C ALA A 86 4.64 6.94 -12.91
N GLU A 87 4.68 5.92 -13.74
CA GLU A 87 3.49 5.34 -14.36
C GLU A 87 2.58 4.67 -13.32
N ALA A 88 3.15 3.78 -12.49
CA ALA A 88 2.40 3.15 -11.43
C ALA A 88 1.83 4.17 -10.42
N GLY A 89 2.57 5.25 -10.14
CA GLY A 89 2.13 6.36 -9.31
C GLY A 89 0.90 7.06 -9.90
N THR A 90 0.98 7.46 -11.18
CA THR A 90 -0.14 8.11 -11.89
C THR A 90 -1.39 7.23 -11.91
N ILE A 91 -1.25 5.94 -12.21
CA ILE A 91 -2.38 4.99 -12.17
C ILE A 91 -2.96 4.90 -10.76
N GLY A 92 -2.10 4.85 -9.73
CA GLY A 92 -2.52 4.83 -8.33
C GLY A 92 -3.29 6.07 -7.92
N GLU A 93 -2.85 7.25 -8.34
CA GLU A 93 -3.52 8.53 -8.08
C GLU A 93 -4.90 8.59 -8.76
N VAL A 94 -4.99 8.23 -10.03
CA VAL A 94 -6.26 8.16 -10.79
C VAL A 94 -7.22 7.18 -10.14
N ALA A 95 -6.75 5.99 -9.77
CA ALA A 95 -7.57 4.97 -9.12
C ALA A 95 -8.06 5.43 -7.73
N THR A 96 -7.23 6.13 -6.98
CA THR A 96 -7.56 6.72 -5.68
C THR A 96 -8.65 7.77 -5.83
N GLU A 97 -8.48 8.70 -6.76
CA GLU A 97 -9.44 9.77 -7.04
C GLU A 97 -10.81 9.20 -7.46
N GLU A 98 -10.82 8.23 -8.35
CA GLU A 98 -12.06 7.60 -8.80
C GLU A 98 -12.76 6.81 -7.68
N ALA A 99 -11.99 6.18 -6.81
CA ALA A 99 -12.54 5.50 -5.63
C ALA A 99 -13.19 6.50 -4.65
N PHE A 100 -12.58 7.66 -4.42
CA PHE A 100 -13.15 8.72 -3.59
C PHE A 100 -14.41 9.31 -4.22
N ARG A 101 -14.41 9.61 -5.51
CA ARG A 101 -15.59 10.10 -6.24
C ARG A 101 -16.78 9.14 -6.15
N ARG A 102 -16.52 7.83 -6.11
CA ARG A 102 -17.54 6.79 -5.94
C ARG A 102 -17.90 6.50 -4.48
N GLY A 103 -17.38 7.26 -3.52
CA GLY A 103 -17.65 7.06 -2.11
C GLY A 103 -17.17 5.69 -1.57
N ARG A 104 -16.08 5.14 -2.14
CA ARG A 104 -15.54 3.83 -1.73
C ARG A 104 -14.57 3.99 -0.59
N HIS A 105 -14.52 3.00 0.31
CA HIS A 105 -13.42 2.88 1.25
C HIS A 105 -12.11 2.66 0.49
N VAL A 106 -11.06 3.36 0.86
CA VAL A 106 -9.77 3.26 0.18
C VAL A 106 -8.70 2.88 1.19
N TRP A 107 -7.89 1.93 0.83
CA TRP A 107 -6.67 1.58 1.54
C TRP A 107 -5.48 1.79 0.60
N ILE A 108 -4.55 2.66 1.01
CA ILE A 108 -3.32 2.94 0.26
C ILE A 108 -2.15 2.27 0.97
N ASP A 109 -1.51 1.29 0.33
CA ASP A 109 -0.30 0.66 0.84
C ASP A 109 0.92 1.51 0.48
N SER A 110 1.49 2.18 1.46
CA SER A 110 2.60 3.12 1.28
C SER A 110 3.63 3.00 2.40
N THR A 111 4.83 3.49 2.11
CA THR A 111 5.90 3.65 3.10
C THR A 111 5.82 4.98 3.86
N LEU A 112 4.98 5.91 3.43
CA LEU A 112 4.94 7.31 3.87
C LEU A 112 6.32 8.01 3.87
N ARG A 113 7.24 7.57 3.01
CA ARG A 113 8.62 8.04 2.97
C ARG A 113 8.72 9.53 2.57
N ASP A 114 7.89 9.95 1.61
CA ASP A 114 7.78 11.36 1.22
C ASP A 114 6.74 12.06 2.10
N GLY A 115 7.19 12.53 3.25
CA GLY A 115 6.33 13.24 4.20
C GLY A 115 5.72 14.52 3.63
N GLY A 116 6.46 15.25 2.80
CA GLY A 116 5.97 16.48 2.17
C GLY A 116 4.83 16.22 1.19
N TRP A 117 4.98 15.19 0.36
CA TRP A 117 3.89 14.78 -0.55
C TRP A 117 2.66 14.34 0.24
N TRP A 118 2.83 13.50 1.27
CA TRP A 118 1.72 13.01 2.08
C TRP A 118 1.00 14.12 2.84
N SER A 119 1.72 15.12 3.37
CA SER A 119 1.09 16.28 4.04
C SER A 119 0.18 17.03 3.07
N ARG A 120 0.64 17.28 1.84
CA ARG A 120 -0.17 17.95 0.81
C ARG A 120 -1.38 17.09 0.41
N GLU A 121 -1.18 15.79 0.21
CA GLU A 121 -2.25 14.88 -0.20
C GLU A 121 -3.33 14.73 0.88
N ILE A 122 -2.95 14.60 2.15
CA ILE A 122 -3.88 14.57 3.28
C ILE A 122 -4.70 15.87 3.34
N ALA A 123 -4.04 17.02 3.16
CA ALA A 123 -4.72 18.32 3.14
C ALA A 123 -5.70 18.41 1.94
N ARG A 124 -5.29 17.96 0.76
CA ARG A 124 -6.14 17.91 -0.43
C ARG A 124 -7.36 17.02 -0.22
N ILE A 125 -7.18 15.81 0.32
CA ILE A 125 -8.29 14.88 0.59
C ILE A 125 -9.27 15.48 1.60
N ARG A 126 -8.78 16.09 2.66
CA ARG A 126 -9.63 16.76 3.68
C ARG A 126 -10.46 17.90 3.10
N ALA A 127 -9.86 18.68 2.18
CA ALA A 127 -10.54 19.80 1.54
C ALA A 127 -11.56 19.33 0.49
N THR A 128 -11.17 18.36 -0.34
CA THR A 128 -12.01 17.91 -1.48
C THR A 128 -13.10 16.92 -1.03
N TYR A 129 -12.78 16.08 -0.04
CA TYR A 129 -13.65 15.00 0.44
C TYR A 129 -13.87 15.08 1.96
N PRO A 130 -14.48 16.15 2.51
CA PRO A 130 -14.57 16.41 3.95
C PRO A 130 -15.34 15.34 4.73
N ARG A 131 -16.11 14.51 4.04
CA ARG A 131 -16.85 13.40 4.66
C ARG A 131 -15.98 12.17 4.95
N TYR A 132 -14.77 12.08 4.38
CA TYR A 132 -13.86 10.97 4.64
C TYR A 132 -13.13 11.15 5.97
N LYS A 133 -13.05 10.07 6.72
CA LYS A 133 -12.15 9.96 7.88
C LYS A 133 -10.84 9.34 7.43
N LEU A 134 -9.74 10.00 7.74
CA LEU A 134 -8.40 9.51 7.42
C LEU A 134 -7.80 8.84 8.65
N ALA A 135 -7.23 7.67 8.46
CA ALA A 135 -6.49 6.95 9.48
C ALA A 135 -5.15 6.47 8.92
N ILE A 136 -4.10 6.55 9.73
CA ILE A 136 -2.79 6.01 9.42
C ILE A 136 -2.57 4.80 10.31
N LEU A 137 -2.47 3.61 9.69
CA LEU A 137 -2.09 2.38 10.40
C LEU A 137 -0.59 2.17 10.26
N LEU A 138 0.13 2.40 11.36
CA LEU A 138 1.57 2.26 11.39
C LEU A 138 1.96 0.85 11.82
N VAL A 139 2.68 0.14 10.95
CA VAL A 139 3.22 -1.18 11.26
C VAL A 139 4.72 -1.07 11.50
N GLU A 140 5.14 -1.35 12.72
CA GLU A 140 6.55 -1.32 13.11
C GLU A 140 7.11 -2.74 13.29
N ALA A 141 8.38 -2.91 12.96
CA ALA A 141 9.14 -4.11 13.27
C ALA A 141 10.54 -3.72 13.75
N SER A 142 11.14 -4.52 14.61
CA SER A 142 12.53 -4.33 15.00
C SER A 142 13.47 -4.64 13.83
N TRP A 143 14.64 -4.00 13.82
CA TRP A 143 15.66 -4.22 12.78
C TRP A 143 15.99 -5.71 12.56
N PRO A 144 16.25 -6.51 13.60
CA PRO A 144 16.55 -7.93 13.41
C PRO A 144 15.41 -8.69 12.70
N ARG A 145 14.15 -8.34 12.99
CA ARG A 145 12.99 -8.95 12.32
C ARG A 145 12.88 -8.52 10.86
N VAL A 146 13.17 -7.26 10.55
CA VAL A 146 13.18 -6.75 9.17
C VAL A 146 14.26 -7.46 8.36
N LEU A 147 15.47 -7.55 8.90
CA LEU A 147 16.60 -8.21 8.25
C LEU A 147 16.33 -9.71 8.01
N HIS A 148 15.86 -10.42 9.04
CA HIS A 148 15.50 -11.83 8.92
C HIS A 148 14.44 -12.08 7.83
N ARG A 149 13.38 -11.27 7.81
CA ARG A 149 12.31 -11.40 6.80
C ARG A 149 12.80 -11.04 5.39
N SER A 150 13.68 -10.05 5.27
CA SER A 150 14.28 -9.67 3.98
C SER A 150 15.12 -10.80 3.41
N ARG A 151 15.96 -11.44 4.24
CA ARG A 151 16.76 -12.61 3.85
C ARG A 151 15.89 -13.77 3.40
N ARG A 152 14.90 -14.15 4.20
CA ARG A 152 13.95 -15.22 3.83
C ARG A 152 13.19 -14.93 2.52
N ARG A 153 12.85 -13.66 2.29
CA ARG A 153 12.21 -13.26 1.02
C ARG A 153 13.19 -13.39 -0.15
N SER A 154 14.43 -12.97 0.03
CA SER A 154 15.48 -13.11 -0.99
C SER A 154 15.68 -14.58 -1.38
N GLU A 155 15.76 -15.47 -0.40
CA GLU A 155 15.87 -16.92 -0.60
C GLU A 155 14.67 -17.49 -1.38
N ALA A 156 13.45 -17.04 -1.03
CA ALA A 156 12.21 -17.56 -1.62
C ALA A 156 11.88 -17.01 -3.02
N THR A 157 12.37 -15.80 -3.35
CA THR A 157 11.94 -15.08 -4.57
C THR A 157 13.07 -14.66 -5.48
N GLY A 158 14.33 -14.85 -5.05
CA GLY A 158 15.52 -14.34 -5.75
C GLY A 158 15.67 -12.80 -5.69
N ARG A 159 14.72 -12.09 -5.07
CA ARG A 159 14.71 -10.62 -4.98
C ARG A 159 15.27 -10.16 -3.63
N GLY A 160 16.58 -9.97 -3.57
CA GLY A 160 17.27 -9.42 -2.41
C GLY A 160 17.30 -7.89 -2.43
N ILE A 161 17.10 -7.27 -1.26
CA ILE A 161 17.42 -5.84 -1.07
C ILE A 161 18.77 -5.82 -0.33
N PRO A 162 19.81 -5.16 -0.87
CA PRO A 162 21.08 -5.00 -0.18
C PRO A 162 20.89 -4.40 1.22
N GLU A 163 21.59 -4.95 2.22
CA GLU A 163 21.41 -4.56 3.62
C GLU A 163 21.61 -3.05 3.88
N PRO A 164 22.56 -2.33 3.25
CA PRO A 164 22.70 -0.89 3.41
C PRO A 164 21.45 -0.11 2.94
N ILE A 165 20.87 -0.52 1.80
CA ILE A 165 19.64 0.08 1.28
C ILE A 165 18.45 -0.23 2.22
N LEU A 166 18.35 -1.47 2.68
CA LEU A 166 17.31 -1.87 3.61
C LEU A 166 17.41 -1.09 4.94
N ARG A 167 18.62 -0.85 5.43
CA ARG A 167 18.87 -0.07 6.63
C ARG A 167 18.49 1.40 6.44
N SER A 168 18.89 2.01 5.34
CA SER A 168 18.51 3.39 5.01
C SER A 168 17.00 3.57 4.97
N VAL A 169 16.29 2.66 4.30
CA VAL A 169 14.81 2.66 4.25
C VAL A 169 14.20 2.45 5.64
N PHE A 170 14.79 1.58 6.47
CA PHE A 170 14.34 1.34 7.83
C PHE A 170 14.50 2.58 8.72
N GLU A 171 15.60 3.30 8.62
CA GLU A 171 15.89 4.52 9.37
C GLU A 171 14.99 5.67 8.93
N GLN A 172 14.83 5.89 7.62
CA GLN A 172 13.91 6.89 7.06
C GLN A 172 12.47 6.66 7.49
N ALA A 173 12.03 5.40 7.53
CA ALA A 173 10.69 5.04 7.95
C ALA A 173 10.44 5.29 9.45
N ARG A 174 11.45 5.58 10.27
CA ARG A 174 11.33 5.94 11.69
C ARG A 174 11.10 7.43 11.93
N ALA A 175 11.26 8.27 10.91
CA ALA A 175 10.86 9.67 11.00
C ALA A 175 9.35 9.76 11.35
N PRO A 176 8.93 10.75 12.15
CA PRO A 176 7.52 10.90 12.48
C PRO A 176 6.71 11.05 11.19
N PRO A 177 5.51 10.43 11.12
CA PRO A 177 4.64 10.63 9.97
C PRO A 177 4.24 12.11 9.87
N PRO A 178 4.00 12.61 8.66
CA PRO A 178 3.44 13.96 8.49
C PRO A 178 2.01 13.95 9.07
N LEU A 179 1.75 14.77 10.03
CA LEU A 179 0.43 14.99 10.62
C LEU A 179 -0.20 16.26 10.08
#